data_36205fe6017c49613ac8e767b71a67fb
#
_entry.id   36205fe6017c49613ac8e767b71a67fb
#
_cell.length_a   1.000
_cell.length_b   1.000
_cell.length_c   1.000
_cell.angle_alpha   90.00
_cell.angle_beta   90.00
_cell.angle_gamma   90.00
#
_symmetry.space_group_name_H-M   'P 1'
#
loop_
_entity.id
_entity.type
_entity.pdbx_description
1 polymer ?
#
loop_
_entity_poly.entity_id
_entity_poly.type
_entity_poly.pdbx_seq_one_letter_code
_entity_poly.pdbx_strand_id
1 'polypeptide(L)'
;MVAGKARPLMRAARVCPEIHGSTGLDTKPPQSPDERPLPQWPSIDLDRELRHSGESFLLFMYRTICNDPHGRKTTVIATGCLTNIALLLTVFPDVSHHIEAIVLMGGAIGLGNTSPAAEWNIEIDPEAAAIVFQSAAADSRGIPCRYEWSKYLSRSRTRCS
;
A
#
# COMPACT_ATOMS: atom_id res chain seq x y z
N MET A 1 14.27 -0.04 6.37
CA MET A 1 12.78 0.04 6.28
C MET A 1 12.31 1.18 7.17
N VAL A 2 11.30 1.93 6.78
CA VAL A 2 10.75 3.05 7.56
C VAL A 2 9.26 2.81 7.77
N ALA A 3 8.76 2.98 9.00
CA ALA A 3 7.35 2.79 9.29
C ALA A 3 6.51 3.94 8.73
N GLY A 4 5.46 3.58 8.00
CA GLY A 4 4.48 4.53 7.50
C GLY A 4 3.42 4.92 8.54
N LYS A 5 2.33 5.51 8.06
CA LYS A 5 1.19 5.89 8.90
C LYS A 5 0.49 4.65 9.46
N ALA A 6 0.20 4.67 10.76
CA ALA A 6 -0.45 3.55 11.46
C ALA A 6 -1.98 3.54 11.34
N ARG A 7 -2.58 4.60 10.80
CA ARG A 7 -4.04 4.77 10.71
C ARG A 7 -4.44 5.43 9.40
N PRO A 8 -5.67 5.17 8.90
CA PRO A 8 -6.26 5.93 7.80
C PRO A 8 -6.30 7.43 8.08
N LEU A 9 -6.51 8.24 7.04
CA LEU A 9 -6.54 9.71 7.16
C LEU A 9 -7.67 10.18 8.09
N MET A 10 -8.87 9.65 7.89
CA MET A 10 -10.08 10.13 8.58
C MET A 10 -10.77 9.06 9.42
N ARG A 11 -10.54 7.79 9.13
CA ARG A 11 -11.29 6.67 9.69
C ARG A 11 -10.55 6.00 10.85
N ALA A 12 -11.29 5.23 11.66
CA ALA A 12 -10.70 4.33 12.63
C ALA A 12 -9.91 3.22 11.91
N ALA A 13 -8.79 2.81 12.51
CA ALA A 13 -8.04 1.67 12.00
C ALA A 13 -8.91 0.39 12.07
N ARG A 14 -8.88 -0.39 11.01
CA ARG A 14 -9.54 -1.70 10.92
C ARG A 14 -8.47 -2.76 10.64
N VAL A 15 -8.72 -3.96 11.08
CA VAL A 15 -7.86 -5.12 10.85
C VAL A 15 -8.71 -6.26 10.29
N CYS A 16 -8.08 -7.17 9.57
CA CYS A 16 -8.73 -8.33 8.97
C CYS A 16 -7.95 -9.60 9.33
N PRO A 17 -8.06 -10.07 10.58
CA PRO A 17 -7.28 -11.21 11.07
C PRO A 17 -7.65 -12.52 10.34
N GLU A 18 -8.81 -12.61 9.74
CA GLU A 18 -9.26 -13.76 8.94
C GLU A 18 -8.42 -13.98 7.68
N ILE A 19 -7.81 -12.90 7.17
CA ILE A 19 -6.95 -12.92 5.97
C ILE A 19 -5.47 -12.84 6.36
N HIS A 20 -5.13 -11.96 7.28
CA HIS A 20 -3.74 -11.60 7.59
C HIS A 20 -3.23 -12.18 8.91
N GLY A 21 -4.07 -12.94 9.64
CA GLY A 21 -3.73 -13.47 10.96
C GLY A 21 -3.68 -12.40 12.05
N SER A 22 -3.32 -12.82 13.26
CA SER A 22 -3.33 -11.94 14.44
C SER A 22 -2.26 -10.86 14.39
N THR A 23 -1.15 -11.11 13.71
CA THR A 23 -0.03 -10.18 13.57
C THR A 23 -0.10 -9.34 12.29
N GLY A 24 -1.04 -9.66 11.39
CA GLY A 24 -1.16 -9.04 10.07
C GLY A 24 -0.21 -9.64 9.01
N LEU A 25 0.66 -10.55 9.39
CA LEU A 25 1.63 -11.21 8.51
C LEU A 25 1.74 -12.73 8.80
N ASP A 26 0.75 -13.29 9.48
CA ASP A 26 0.77 -14.71 9.82
C ASP A 26 0.67 -15.55 8.56
N THR A 27 1.71 -16.29 8.29
CA THR A 27 1.68 -17.33 7.28
C THR A 27 1.03 -18.57 7.89
N LYS A 28 0.02 -19.12 7.22
CA LYS A 28 -0.51 -20.41 7.64
C LYS A 28 0.61 -21.44 7.54
N PRO A 29 0.75 -22.35 8.54
CA PRO A 29 1.68 -23.45 8.41
C PRO A 29 1.31 -24.28 7.17
N PRO A 30 2.30 -24.93 6.51
CA PRO A 30 2.05 -25.80 5.36
C PRO A 30 0.94 -26.79 5.66
N GLN A 31 -0.07 -26.85 4.80
CA GLN A 31 -1.22 -27.76 5.00
C GLN A 31 -0.98 -29.13 4.39
N SER A 32 0.13 -29.31 3.67
CA SER A 32 0.54 -30.59 3.09
C SER A 32 2.05 -30.80 3.21
N PRO A 33 2.53 -32.07 3.25
CA PRO A 33 3.96 -32.40 3.27
C PRO A 33 4.73 -31.93 2.02
N ASP A 34 4.02 -31.68 0.92
CA ASP A 34 4.60 -31.25 -0.34
C ASP A 34 4.72 -29.72 -0.47
N GLU A 35 4.14 -28.97 0.45
CA GLU A 35 4.31 -27.52 0.49
C GLU A 35 5.72 -27.18 0.96
N ARG A 36 6.46 -26.50 0.12
CA ARG A 36 7.79 -25.99 0.49
C ARG A 36 7.66 -25.10 1.73
N PRO A 37 8.49 -25.31 2.78
CA PRO A 37 8.55 -24.38 3.90
C PRO A 37 8.80 -22.97 3.36
N LEU A 38 8.01 -22.01 3.84
CA LEU A 38 8.23 -20.62 3.49
C LEU A 38 9.65 -20.22 3.93
N PRO A 39 10.36 -19.41 3.12
CA PRO A 39 11.67 -18.90 3.52
C PRO A 39 11.56 -18.24 4.90
N GLN A 40 12.38 -18.68 5.84
CA GLN A 40 12.51 -17.97 7.10
C GLN A 40 13.23 -16.65 6.80
N TRP A 41 12.46 -15.58 6.79
CA TRP A 41 13.04 -14.25 6.71
C TRP A 41 13.83 -13.97 7.98
N PRO A 42 15.03 -13.39 7.88
CA PRO A 42 15.74 -12.95 9.06
C PRO A 42 14.83 -12.02 9.85
N SER A 43 14.71 -12.26 11.16
CA SER A 43 13.96 -11.37 12.05
C SER A 43 14.59 -9.99 11.99
N ILE A 44 13.95 -9.07 11.30
CA ILE A 44 14.37 -7.67 11.28
C ILE A 44 13.85 -7.08 12.58
N ASP A 45 14.77 -6.61 13.44
CA ASP A 45 14.38 -5.80 14.58
C ASP A 45 13.89 -4.43 14.08
N LEU A 46 12.59 -4.42 13.72
CA LEU A 46 11.93 -3.21 13.22
C LEU A 46 12.09 -2.03 14.18
N ASP A 47 12.04 -2.29 15.48
CA ASP A 47 12.18 -1.24 16.49
C ASP A 47 13.58 -0.63 16.50
N ARG A 48 14.60 -1.44 16.24
CA ARG A 48 15.98 -0.97 16.13
C ARG A 48 16.19 -0.17 14.84
N GLU A 49 15.71 -0.67 13.71
CA GLU A 49 15.80 0.00 12.40
C GLU A 49 15.04 1.34 12.40
N LEU A 50 13.85 1.38 13.02
CA LEU A 50 13.03 2.59 13.11
C LEU A 50 13.64 3.66 14.03
N ARG A 51 14.32 3.25 15.12
CA ARG A 51 14.96 4.20 16.04
C ARG A 51 16.23 4.82 15.49
N HIS A 52 16.86 4.21 14.50
CA HIS A 52 18.12 4.70 13.95
C HIS A 52 17.96 5.81 12.92
N SER A 53 16.78 5.92 12.25
CA SER A 53 16.64 6.92 11.21
C SER A 53 16.19 8.30 11.73
N GLY A 54 15.39 8.36 12.80
CA GLY A 54 14.80 9.63 13.31
C GLY A 54 14.06 10.43 12.24
N GLU A 55 14.09 9.95 10.99
CA GLU A 55 13.55 10.61 9.82
C GLU A 55 12.07 10.25 9.64
N SER A 56 11.27 11.26 9.34
CA SER A 56 9.87 11.06 8.95
C SER A 56 9.79 10.19 7.69
N PHE A 57 8.87 9.20 7.67
CA PHE A 57 8.65 8.36 6.51
C PHE A 57 8.33 9.18 5.24
N LEU A 58 7.68 10.32 5.38
CA LEU A 58 7.38 11.22 4.25
C LEU A 58 8.65 11.79 3.64
N LEU A 59 9.57 12.28 4.48
CA LEU A 59 10.86 12.79 4.01
C LEU A 59 11.72 11.69 3.38
N PHE A 60 11.69 10.49 3.97
CA PHE A 60 12.37 9.34 3.40
C PHE A 60 11.82 8.99 2.00
N MET A 61 10.49 8.90 1.86
CA MET A 61 9.86 8.64 0.56
C MET A 61 10.18 9.75 -0.45
N TYR A 62 10.01 11.01 -0.05
CA TYR A 62 10.29 12.16 -0.90
C TYR A 62 11.73 12.12 -1.44
N ARG A 63 12.70 11.99 -0.55
CA ARG A 63 14.12 11.92 -0.93
C ARG A 63 14.44 10.73 -1.81
N THR A 64 13.88 9.56 -1.50
CA THR A 64 14.09 8.36 -2.30
C THR A 64 13.58 8.53 -3.74
N ILE A 65 12.44 9.21 -3.91
CA ILE A 65 11.83 9.44 -5.22
C ILE A 65 12.56 10.55 -5.98
N CYS A 66 12.91 11.66 -5.29
CA CYS A 66 13.47 12.84 -5.96
C CYS A 66 14.97 12.75 -6.22
N ASN A 67 15.71 11.95 -5.48
CA ASN A 67 17.18 11.91 -5.55
C ASN A 67 17.72 10.73 -6.39
N ASP A 68 17.03 10.33 -7.46
CA ASP A 68 17.63 9.34 -8.38
C ASP A 68 18.86 9.98 -9.07
N PRO A 69 20.06 9.38 -8.93
CA PRO A 69 21.30 9.95 -9.43
C PRO A 69 21.35 10.04 -10.97
N HIS A 70 20.44 9.35 -11.64
CA HIS A 70 20.32 9.36 -13.10
C HIS A 70 19.13 10.17 -13.61
N GLY A 71 18.41 10.86 -12.72
CA GLY A 71 17.22 11.66 -13.07
C GLY A 71 16.03 10.84 -13.60
N ARG A 72 15.99 9.53 -13.32
CA ARG A 72 14.90 8.65 -13.76
C ARG A 72 13.69 8.85 -12.86
N LYS A 73 12.51 8.75 -13.45
CA LYS A 73 11.28 8.74 -12.68
C LYS A 73 11.09 7.39 -11.96
N THR A 74 10.46 7.44 -10.80
CA THR A 74 10.22 6.28 -9.95
C THR A 74 8.83 5.69 -10.17
N THR A 75 8.72 4.38 -10.33
CA THR A 75 7.43 3.69 -10.22
C THR A 75 7.17 3.33 -8.76
N VAL A 76 6.06 3.82 -8.21
CA VAL A 76 5.63 3.54 -6.85
C VAL A 76 4.68 2.34 -6.86
N ILE A 77 5.00 1.29 -6.10
CA ILE A 77 4.15 0.10 -5.98
C ILE A 77 3.47 0.10 -4.61
N ALA A 78 2.14 0.20 -4.61
CA ALA A 78 1.30 0.20 -3.42
C ALA A 78 0.62 -1.16 -3.26
N THR A 79 1.09 -1.97 -2.31
CA THR A 79 0.51 -3.29 -2.00
C THR A 79 -0.52 -3.26 -0.87
N GLY A 80 -0.77 -2.09 -0.30
CA GLY A 80 -1.75 -1.84 0.76
C GLY A 80 -2.54 -0.55 0.52
N CYS A 81 -3.16 -0.02 1.58
CA CYS A 81 -3.92 1.22 1.49
C CYS A 81 -3.05 2.42 1.06
N LEU A 82 -3.68 3.39 0.43
CA LEU A 82 -3.00 4.51 -0.22
C LEU A 82 -2.65 5.67 0.72
N THR A 83 -2.84 5.52 2.04
CA THR A 83 -2.63 6.57 3.06
C THR A 83 -1.28 7.26 2.94
N ASN A 84 -0.19 6.49 2.83
CA ASN A 84 1.17 7.04 2.77
C ASN A 84 1.43 7.82 1.48
N ILE A 85 0.90 7.34 0.36
CA ILE A 85 1.04 7.99 -0.95
C ILE A 85 0.21 9.27 -0.98
N ALA A 86 -1.01 9.23 -0.46
CA ALA A 86 -1.87 10.40 -0.36
C ALA A 86 -1.21 11.52 0.47
N LEU A 87 -0.64 11.17 1.63
CA LEU A 87 0.11 12.12 2.45
C LEU A 87 1.32 12.68 1.71
N LEU A 88 2.07 11.84 1.01
CA LEU A 88 3.22 12.27 0.23
C LEU A 88 2.84 13.30 -0.83
N LEU A 89 1.81 13.01 -1.63
CA LEU A 89 1.33 13.90 -2.69
C LEU A 89 0.70 15.19 -2.14
N THR A 90 0.11 15.13 -0.94
CA THR A 90 -0.48 16.31 -0.29
C THR A 90 0.58 17.23 0.28
N VAL A 91 1.60 16.67 0.95
CA VAL A 91 2.64 17.46 1.64
C VAL A 91 3.71 17.93 0.65
N PHE A 92 4.03 17.12 -0.35
CA PHE A 92 5.04 17.39 -1.36
C PHE A 92 4.46 17.22 -2.78
N PRO A 93 3.63 18.14 -3.26
CA PRO A 93 2.96 17.99 -4.56
C PRO A 93 3.94 17.93 -5.75
N ASP A 94 5.13 18.53 -5.60
CA ASP A 94 6.20 18.49 -6.58
C ASP A 94 6.79 17.10 -6.83
N VAL A 95 6.62 16.16 -5.87
CA VAL A 95 7.06 14.78 -6.04
C VAL A 95 6.42 14.11 -7.25
N SER A 96 5.24 14.56 -7.67
CA SER A 96 4.52 14.07 -8.85
C SER A 96 5.38 14.13 -10.13
N HIS A 97 6.26 15.12 -10.25
CA HIS A 97 7.15 15.26 -11.39
C HIS A 97 8.21 14.15 -11.48
N HIS A 98 8.51 13.51 -10.36
CA HIS A 98 9.50 12.44 -10.22
C HIS A 98 8.88 11.04 -10.25
N ILE A 99 7.54 10.94 -10.31
CA ILE A 99 6.81 9.68 -10.37
C ILE A 99 6.49 9.35 -11.82
N GLU A 100 6.89 8.16 -12.27
CA GLU A 100 6.55 7.62 -13.59
C GLU A 100 5.15 7.02 -13.59
N ALA A 101 4.84 6.22 -12.56
CA ALA A 101 3.54 5.57 -12.41
C ALA A 101 3.31 5.18 -10.94
N ILE A 102 2.04 5.09 -10.57
CA ILE A 102 1.61 4.43 -9.34
C ILE A 102 0.91 3.14 -9.71
N VAL A 103 1.50 2.01 -9.33
CA VAL A 103 0.92 0.67 -9.50
C VAL A 103 0.32 0.29 -8.16
N LEU A 104 -0.97 0.02 -8.12
CA LEU A 104 -1.66 -0.28 -6.87
C LEU A 104 -2.36 -1.63 -6.92
N MET A 105 -2.32 -2.36 -5.81
CA MET A 105 -3.12 -3.53 -5.57
C MET A 105 -4.42 -3.10 -4.90
N GLY A 106 -5.50 -3.06 -5.65
CA GLY A 106 -6.77 -2.57 -5.13
C GLY A 106 -7.80 -2.31 -6.21
N GLY A 107 -8.98 -1.92 -5.78
CA GLY A 107 -10.12 -1.70 -6.64
C GLY A 107 -10.89 -2.99 -6.98
N ALA A 108 -12.14 -2.83 -7.35
CA ALA A 108 -13.02 -3.93 -7.75
C ALA A 108 -13.92 -3.51 -8.90
N ILE A 109 -14.15 -4.44 -9.83
CA ILE A 109 -15.21 -4.30 -10.85
C ILE A 109 -16.24 -5.40 -10.60
N GLY A 110 -17.44 -5.01 -10.27
CA GLY A 110 -18.57 -5.90 -10.02
C GLY A 110 -18.61 -6.41 -8.59
N LEU A 111 -17.64 -7.20 -8.15
CA LEU A 111 -17.59 -7.77 -6.80
C LEU A 111 -16.34 -7.29 -6.06
N GLY A 112 -16.56 -6.75 -4.84
CA GLY A 112 -15.50 -6.47 -3.89
C GLY A 112 -15.10 -7.71 -3.08
N ASN A 113 -14.11 -7.55 -2.21
CA ASN A 113 -13.68 -8.58 -1.26
C ASN A 113 -14.10 -8.30 0.18
N THR A 114 -14.36 -7.04 0.52
CA THR A 114 -14.76 -6.59 1.86
C THR A 114 -16.25 -6.34 1.93
N SER A 115 -16.82 -5.76 0.88
CA SER A 115 -18.25 -5.54 0.71
C SER A 115 -18.66 -5.99 -0.70
N PRO A 116 -19.95 -5.97 -1.03
CA PRO A 116 -20.39 -6.37 -2.38
C PRO A 116 -19.72 -5.60 -3.51
N ALA A 117 -19.24 -4.39 -3.28
CA ALA A 117 -18.68 -3.53 -4.31
C ALA A 117 -17.27 -3.00 -3.99
N ALA A 118 -16.79 -3.12 -2.75
CA ALA A 118 -15.52 -2.52 -2.35
C ALA A 118 -14.40 -3.56 -2.13
N GLU A 119 -13.21 -3.14 -2.50
CA GLU A 119 -11.97 -3.84 -2.23
C GLU A 119 -11.30 -3.22 -0.99
N TRP A 120 -10.67 -4.06 -0.16
CA TRP A 120 -10.13 -3.73 1.15
C TRP A 120 -9.18 -2.52 1.14
N ASN A 121 -8.17 -2.50 0.27
CA ASN A 121 -7.16 -1.45 0.25
C ASN A 121 -7.72 -0.08 -0.12
N ILE A 122 -8.86 -0.06 -0.82
CA ILE A 122 -9.58 1.17 -1.13
C ILE A 122 -10.55 1.53 -0.01
N GLU A 123 -11.31 0.54 0.51
CA GLU A 123 -12.34 0.79 1.51
C GLU A 123 -11.78 1.23 2.86
N ILE A 124 -10.58 0.77 3.22
CA ILE A 124 -9.99 1.11 4.52
C ILE A 124 -9.59 2.59 4.63
N ASP A 125 -9.25 3.23 3.51
CA ASP A 125 -8.92 4.66 3.45
C ASP A 125 -9.36 5.26 2.10
N PRO A 126 -10.66 5.39 1.85
CA PRO A 126 -11.17 5.91 0.57
C PRO A 126 -10.85 7.38 0.36
N GLU A 127 -10.64 8.14 1.43
CA GLU A 127 -10.19 9.53 1.37
C GLU A 127 -8.78 9.61 0.78
N ALA A 128 -7.87 8.73 1.21
CA ALA A 128 -6.54 8.62 0.62
C ALA A 128 -6.59 8.16 -0.84
N ALA A 129 -7.46 7.20 -1.15
CA ALA A 129 -7.65 6.75 -2.53
C ALA A 129 -8.16 7.91 -3.41
N ALA A 130 -9.11 8.70 -2.93
CA ALA A 130 -9.63 9.87 -3.66
C ALA A 130 -8.52 10.90 -3.93
N ILE A 131 -7.66 11.19 -2.96
CA ILE A 131 -6.53 12.10 -3.12
C ILE A 131 -5.58 11.61 -4.20
N VAL A 132 -5.19 10.34 -4.16
CA VAL A 132 -4.26 9.76 -5.13
C VAL A 132 -4.85 9.80 -6.54
N PHE A 133 -6.11 9.40 -6.70
CA PHE A 133 -6.77 9.40 -8.01
C PHE A 133 -7.00 10.80 -8.56
N GLN A 134 -7.35 11.77 -7.70
CA GLN A 134 -7.50 13.17 -8.10
C GLN A 134 -6.15 13.78 -8.49
N SER A 135 -5.08 13.51 -7.74
CA SER A 135 -3.75 13.98 -8.07
C SER A 135 -3.26 13.41 -9.40
N ALA A 136 -3.61 12.17 -9.71
CA ALA A 136 -3.31 11.55 -10.99
C ALA A 136 -4.11 12.16 -12.17
N ALA A 137 -5.34 12.60 -11.90
CA ALA A 137 -6.23 13.19 -12.92
C ALA A 137 -6.02 14.69 -13.12
N ALA A 138 -5.61 15.41 -12.08
CA ALA A 138 -5.53 16.87 -12.07
C ALA A 138 -4.28 17.42 -12.78
N ASP A 139 -3.23 16.65 -12.91
CA ASP A 139 -2.07 17.06 -13.68
C ASP A 139 -2.35 16.78 -15.16
N SER A 140 -2.30 17.82 -16.00
CA SER A 140 -2.39 17.69 -17.47
C SER A 140 -1.29 16.79 -18.08
N ARG A 141 -0.32 16.39 -17.27
CA ARG A 141 0.70 15.38 -17.52
C ARG A 141 0.45 14.08 -16.78
N GLY A 142 -0.68 13.95 -16.07
CA GLY A 142 -1.22 12.85 -15.27
C GLY A 142 -0.22 11.78 -14.85
N ILE A 143 -0.05 11.55 -13.55
CA ILE A 143 0.68 10.36 -13.09
C ILE A 143 -0.13 9.15 -13.54
N PRO A 144 0.36 8.27 -14.43
CA PRO A 144 -0.39 7.10 -14.82
C PRO A 144 -0.66 6.21 -13.59
N CYS A 145 -1.91 6.11 -13.18
CA CYS A 145 -2.32 5.09 -12.21
C CYS A 145 -2.60 3.79 -12.96
N ARG A 146 -1.81 2.77 -12.69
CA ARG A 146 -2.02 1.42 -13.20
C ARG A 146 -2.64 0.56 -12.11
N TYR A 147 -3.77 -0.06 -12.43
CA TYR A 147 -4.48 -0.95 -11.54
C TYR A 147 -4.06 -2.39 -11.83
N GLU A 148 -3.47 -3.06 -10.86
CA GLU A 148 -3.38 -4.50 -10.86
C GLU A 148 -4.64 -5.05 -10.18
N TRP A 149 -5.56 -5.55 -10.98
CA TRP A 149 -6.78 -6.19 -10.51
C TRP A 149 -6.41 -7.45 -9.74
N SER A 150 -6.76 -7.51 -8.48
CA SER A 150 -6.67 -8.74 -7.71
C SER A 150 -7.68 -9.77 -8.21
N LYS A 151 -7.37 -10.45 -9.32
CA LYS A 151 -8.14 -11.61 -9.80
C LYS A 151 -8.18 -12.76 -8.79
N TYR A 152 -7.32 -12.74 -7.78
CA TYR A 152 -7.19 -13.80 -6.78
C TYR A 152 -8.25 -13.77 -5.68
N LEU A 153 -8.96 -12.66 -5.48
CA LEU A 153 -9.91 -12.52 -4.38
C LEU A 153 -11.35 -12.92 -4.72
N SER A 154 -11.63 -13.32 -5.95
CA SER A 154 -12.97 -13.79 -6.35
C SER A 154 -13.33 -15.20 -5.81
N ARG A 155 -12.41 -15.92 -5.17
CA ARG A 155 -12.65 -17.30 -4.71
C ARG A 155 -12.81 -17.49 -3.20
N SER A 156 -12.44 -16.54 -2.37
CA SER A 156 -12.70 -16.62 -0.93
C SER A 156 -13.74 -15.59 -0.51
N ARG A 157 -14.97 -16.04 -0.31
CA ARG A 157 -16.07 -15.25 0.28
C ARG A 157 -15.84 -15.06 1.79
N THR A 158 -14.69 -14.62 2.21
CA THR A 158 -14.48 -14.28 3.62
C THR A 158 -14.80 -12.80 3.78
N ARG A 159 -15.95 -12.50 4.33
CA ARG A 159 -16.33 -11.14 4.69
C ARG A 159 -15.54 -10.75 5.94
N CYS A 160 -14.79 -9.67 5.90
CA CYS A 160 -14.29 -9.04 7.10
C CYS A 160 -15.49 -8.40 7.83
N SER A 161 -15.74 -8.80 9.05
CA SER A 161 -16.79 -8.27 9.93
C SER A 161 -16.34 -6.97 10.62
#